data_40bb8d53cf6361cd45f49e3cf93a0027
#
_entry.id   40bb8d53cf6361cd45f49e3cf93a0027
#
_cell.length_a   1.000
_cell.length_b   1.000
_cell.length_c   1.000
_cell.angle_alpha   90.00
_cell.angle_beta   90.00
_cell.angle_gamma   90.00
#
_symmetry.space_group_name_H-M   'P 1'
#
loop_
_entity.id
_entity.type
_entity.pdbx_description
1 polymer ?
#
loop_
_entity_poly.entity_id
_entity_poly.type
_entity_poly.pdbx_seq_one_letter_code
_entity_poly.pdbx_strand_id
1 'polypeptide(L)'
;MFETLENLLQLIILSVCAAVSLLSALKSRKRPHMLLFFFYLSYLLGDIYWQVCLFYFEETPRISVVSDLSWYAAYLFLYLLIMTEGGNKHKNGRLAACAVKAFPVLMALFYMQWGEILSNIIYALIMGLLFSRITGVLFSKTGKTGGRRLRWLCLTAMIFCLAEYASWTSSCFWDVDALRYTYYADDLLMTLCFPFFIAALKAAPGEADA
;
A
#
# COMPACT_ATOMS: atom_id res chain seq x y z
N MET A 1 10.61 17.70 15.33
CA MET A 1 9.60 17.31 16.35
C MET A 1 8.33 16.77 15.73
N PHE A 2 7.71 17.43 14.73
CA PHE A 2 6.48 16.94 14.08
C PHE A 2 6.75 15.62 13.33
N GLU A 3 7.79 15.56 12.51
CA GLU A 3 8.24 14.37 11.77
C GLU A 3 8.45 13.14 12.69
N THR A 4 9.15 13.33 13.80
CA THR A 4 9.38 12.23 14.77
C THR A 4 8.09 11.72 15.39
N LEU A 5 7.13 12.61 15.65
CA LEU A 5 5.84 12.24 16.24
C LEU A 5 4.97 11.46 15.25
N GLU A 6 4.94 11.88 14.01
CA GLU A 6 4.21 11.23 12.92
C GLU A 6 4.75 9.84 12.64
N ASN A 7 6.05 9.71 12.44
CA ASN A 7 6.73 8.44 12.24
C ASN A 7 6.50 7.46 13.41
N LEU A 8 6.55 7.95 14.66
CA LEU A 8 6.25 7.13 15.83
C LEU A 8 4.78 6.67 15.84
N LEU A 9 3.86 7.55 15.48
CA LEU A 9 2.44 7.22 15.36
C LEU A 9 2.21 6.12 14.33
N GLN A 10 2.85 6.21 13.18
CA GLN A 10 2.77 5.20 12.11
C GLN A 10 3.30 3.85 12.60
N LEU A 11 4.48 3.80 13.23
CA LEU A 11 5.03 2.57 13.79
C LEU A 11 4.11 1.92 14.84
N ILE A 12 3.48 2.72 15.71
CA ILE A 12 2.54 2.23 16.72
C ILE A 12 1.31 1.62 16.03
N ILE A 13 0.69 2.33 15.09
CA ILE A 13 -0.50 1.88 14.38
C ILE A 13 -0.20 0.60 13.58
N LEU A 14 0.92 0.55 12.86
CA LEU A 14 1.35 -0.63 12.12
C LEU A 14 1.58 -1.82 13.04
N SER A 15 2.26 -1.62 14.18
CA SER A 15 2.50 -2.68 15.17
C SER A 15 1.20 -3.26 15.72
N VAL A 16 0.25 -2.39 16.05
CA VAL A 16 -1.09 -2.81 16.52
C VAL A 16 -1.84 -3.56 15.41
N CYS A 17 -1.84 -3.04 14.19
CA CYS A 17 -2.49 -3.68 13.05
C CYS A 17 -1.87 -5.05 12.73
N ALA A 18 -0.55 -5.18 12.78
CA ALA A 18 0.16 -6.44 12.61
C ALA A 18 -0.24 -7.46 13.69
N ALA A 19 -0.23 -7.05 14.97
CA ALA A 19 -0.63 -7.91 16.09
C ALA A 19 -2.08 -8.39 15.97
N VAL A 20 -3.02 -7.48 15.67
CA VAL A 20 -4.45 -7.82 15.48
C VAL A 20 -4.65 -8.77 14.30
N SER A 21 -3.92 -8.56 13.20
CA SER A 21 -3.99 -9.42 12.02
C SER A 21 -3.39 -10.80 12.28
N LEU A 22 -2.28 -10.88 13.03
CA LEU A 22 -1.70 -12.14 13.47
C LEU A 22 -2.66 -12.93 14.34
N LEU A 23 -3.23 -12.32 15.39
CA LEU A 23 -4.21 -12.96 16.26
C LEU A 23 -5.44 -13.47 15.48
N SER A 24 -5.90 -12.65 14.52
CA SER A 24 -7.01 -13.03 13.63
C SER A 24 -6.63 -14.20 12.73
N ALA A 25 -5.40 -14.24 12.21
CA ALA A 25 -4.89 -15.34 11.39
C ALA A 25 -4.77 -16.65 12.19
N LEU A 26 -4.23 -16.58 13.39
CA LEU A 26 -4.08 -17.73 14.27
C LEU A 26 -5.44 -18.31 14.69
N LYS A 27 -6.41 -17.44 15.01
CA LYS A 27 -7.76 -17.83 15.42
C LYS A 27 -8.59 -18.41 14.27
N SER A 28 -8.58 -17.74 13.12
CA SER A 28 -9.43 -18.12 11.98
C SER A 28 -8.80 -19.12 11.05
N ARG A 29 -7.47 -19.22 11.04
CA ARG A 29 -6.64 -19.99 10.08
C ARG A 29 -6.94 -19.66 8.61
N LYS A 30 -7.52 -18.47 8.34
CA LYS A 30 -7.87 -18.03 6.98
C LYS A 30 -6.70 -17.34 6.31
N ARG A 31 -6.41 -17.74 5.08
CA ARG A 31 -5.33 -17.20 4.25
C ARG A 31 -5.35 -15.66 4.12
N PRO A 32 -6.50 -14.97 3.96
CA PRO A 32 -6.50 -13.50 3.87
C PRO A 32 -5.95 -12.78 5.10
N HIS A 33 -6.23 -13.28 6.30
CA HIS A 33 -5.68 -12.67 7.53
C HIS A 33 -4.17 -12.85 7.63
N MET A 34 -3.63 -13.99 7.15
CA MET A 34 -2.19 -14.22 7.11
C MET A 34 -1.51 -13.29 6.11
N LEU A 35 -2.10 -13.10 4.91
CA LEU A 35 -1.58 -12.19 3.91
C LEU A 35 -1.61 -10.73 4.41
N LEU A 36 -2.66 -10.32 5.12
CA LEU A 36 -2.75 -9.00 5.72
C LEU A 36 -1.70 -8.82 6.83
N PHE A 37 -1.45 -9.85 7.65
CA PHE A 37 -0.37 -9.83 8.64
C PHE A 37 0.99 -9.63 7.97
N PHE A 38 1.30 -10.38 6.91
CA PHE A 38 2.58 -10.22 6.19
C PHE A 38 2.71 -8.86 5.49
N PHE A 39 1.60 -8.29 5.01
CA PHE A 39 1.60 -6.91 4.51
C PHE A 39 2.07 -5.92 5.58
N TYR A 40 1.45 -5.95 6.77
CA TYR A 40 1.85 -5.06 7.86
C TYR A 40 3.25 -5.34 8.38
N LEU A 41 3.63 -6.60 8.54
CA LEU A 41 4.96 -6.97 9.02
C LEU A 41 6.04 -6.47 8.07
N SER A 42 5.87 -6.68 6.77
CA SER A 42 6.83 -6.22 5.77
C SER A 42 6.93 -4.70 5.75
N TYR A 43 5.80 -3.99 5.78
CA TYR A 43 5.80 -2.53 5.82
C TYR A 43 6.50 -2.01 7.09
N LEU A 44 6.12 -2.56 8.25
CA LEU A 44 6.71 -2.23 9.54
C LEU A 44 8.24 -2.43 9.59
N LEU A 45 8.76 -3.51 8.99
CA LEU A 45 10.19 -3.77 8.94
C LEU A 45 10.93 -2.71 8.11
N GLY A 46 10.36 -2.27 7.00
CA GLY A 46 10.89 -1.17 6.20
C GLY A 46 10.96 0.14 6.98
N ASP A 47 9.86 0.48 7.65
CA ASP A 47 9.75 1.69 8.47
C ASP A 47 10.70 1.66 9.69
N ILE A 48 10.79 0.54 10.40
CA ILE A 48 11.74 0.40 11.51
C ILE A 48 13.17 0.63 11.02
N TYR A 49 13.57 0.01 9.91
CA TYR A 49 14.91 0.20 9.37
C TYR A 49 15.16 1.67 9.03
N TRP A 50 14.21 2.32 8.35
CA TRP A 50 14.30 3.74 7.99
C TRP A 50 14.42 4.63 9.24
N GLN A 51 13.56 4.42 10.24
CA GLN A 51 13.55 5.20 11.48
C GLN A 51 14.80 4.99 12.32
N VAL A 52 15.33 3.77 12.38
CA VAL A 52 16.60 3.48 13.07
C VAL A 52 17.73 4.26 12.42
N CYS A 53 17.80 4.34 11.11
CA CYS A 53 18.81 5.13 10.40
C CYS A 53 18.66 6.63 10.71
N LEU A 54 17.46 7.18 10.64
CA LEU A 54 17.22 8.58 10.96
C LEU A 54 17.56 8.93 12.42
N PHE A 55 17.22 8.03 13.36
CA PHE A 55 17.43 8.28 14.79
C PHE A 55 18.89 8.17 15.21
N TYR A 56 19.64 7.17 14.71
CA TYR A 56 21.02 6.93 15.13
C TYR A 56 22.05 7.63 14.26
N PHE A 57 21.79 7.79 12.97
CA PHE A 57 22.76 8.36 12.03
C PHE A 57 22.40 9.78 11.60
N GLU A 58 21.21 10.26 11.96
CA GLU A 58 20.68 11.58 11.59
C GLU A 58 20.68 11.80 10.05
N GLU A 59 20.75 10.70 9.29
CA GLU A 59 20.77 10.67 7.83
C GLU A 59 19.78 9.63 7.30
N THR A 60 19.31 9.84 6.07
CA THR A 60 18.56 8.80 5.36
C THR A 60 19.42 7.56 5.11
N PRO A 61 18.83 6.35 5.06
CA PRO A 61 19.60 5.12 4.86
C PRO A 61 20.46 5.18 3.59
N ARG A 62 21.76 5.00 3.73
CA ARG A 62 22.68 4.90 2.57
C ARG A 62 22.40 3.67 1.71
N ILE A 63 21.83 2.61 2.32
CA ILE A 63 21.44 1.38 1.66
C ILE A 63 19.89 1.31 1.72
N SER A 64 19.22 2.00 0.81
CA SER A 64 17.75 2.00 0.74
C SER A 64 17.16 0.63 0.38
N VAL A 65 17.94 -0.25 -0.24
CA VAL A 65 17.49 -1.57 -0.71
C VAL A 65 16.80 -2.40 0.38
N VAL A 66 17.19 -2.25 1.66
CA VAL A 66 16.58 -3.01 2.76
C VAL A 66 15.14 -2.56 3.01
N SER A 67 14.90 -1.24 3.10
CA SER A 67 13.55 -0.68 3.22
C SER A 67 12.74 -0.93 1.95
N ASP A 68 13.33 -0.71 0.77
CA ASP A 68 12.68 -0.89 -0.52
C ASP A 68 12.16 -2.32 -0.69
N LEU A 69 12.98 -3.34 -0.41
CA LEU A 69 12.57 -4.75 -0.47
C LEU A 69 11.42 -5.06 0.50
N SER A 70 11.45 -4.46 1.69
CA SER A 70 10.40 -4.63 2.69
C SER A 70 9.07 -4.04 2.20
N TRP A 71 9.09 -2.83 1.66
CA TRP A 71 7.91 -2.19 1.08
C TRP A 71 7.40 -2.91 -0.18
N TYR A 72 8.30 -3.38 -1.08
CA TYR A 72 7.90 -4.19 -2.25
C TYR A 72 7.21 -5.48 -1.81
N ALA A 73 7.73 -6.15 -0.77
CA ALA A 73 7.07 -7.33 -0.22
C ALA A 73 5.69 -7.00 0.33
N ALA A 74 5.52 -5.86 1.01
CA ALA A 74 4.22 -5.41 1.50
C ALA A 74 3.22 -5.24 0.34
N TYR A 75 3.57 -4.53 -0.73
CA TYR A 75 2.67 -4.38 -1.89
C TYR A 75 2.35 -5.69 -2.59
N LEU A 76 3.30 -6.62 -2.66
CA LEU A 76 3.04 -7.96 -3.19
C LEU A 76 2.07 -8.75 -2.30
N PHE A 77 2.19 -8.67 -0.97
CA PHE A 77 1.22 -9.29 -0.07
C PHE A 77 -0.17 -8.65 -0.19
N LEU A 78 -0.25 -7.33 -0.36
CA LEU A 78 -1.52 -6.65 -0.63
C LEU A 78 -2.14 -7.09 -1.95
N TYR A 79 -1.33 -7.23 -3.01
CA TYR A 79 -1.77 -7.78 -4.29
C TYR A 79 -2.32 -9.21 -4.14
N LEU A 80 -1.57 -10.08 -3.44
CA LEU A 80 -1.99 -11.47 -3.19
C LEU A 80 -3.27 -11.54 -2.34
N LEU A 81 -3.44 -10.62 -1.38
CA LEU A 81 -4.65 -10.50 -0.59
C LEU A 81 -5.87 -10.20 -1.48
N ILE A 82 -5.78 -9.20 -2.34
CA ILE A 82 -6.86 -8.83 -3.27
C ILE A 82 -7.13 -9.97 -4.28
N MET A 83 -6.09 -10.67 -4.73
CA MET A 83 -6.22 -11.83 -5.60
C MET A 83 -6.96 -12.99 -4.90
N THR A 84 -6.63 -13.25 -3.64
CA THR A 84 -7.25 -14.32 -2.84
C THR A 84 -8.73 -14.06 -2.57
N GLU A 85 -9.09 -12.80 -2.28
CA GLU A 85 -10.49 -12.40 -2.04
C GLU A 85 -11.31 -12.30 -3.33
N GLY A 86 -10.70 -11.94 -4.45
CA GLY A 86 -11.41 -11.61 -5.70
C GLY A 86 -11.41 -12.70 -6.79
N GLY A 87 -10.64 -13.78 -6.63
CA GLY A 87 -10.50 -14.80 -7.67
C GLY A 87 -9.92 -14.25 -9.00
N ASN A 88 -9.90 -15.06 -10.06
CA ASN A 88 -9.22 -14.74 -11.33
C ASN A 88 -10.08 -14.02 -12.40
N LYS A 89 -11.32 -13.61 -12.10
CA LYS A 89 -12.34 -13.31 -13.13
C LYS A 89 -12.57 -11.83 -13.46
N HIS A 90 -11.62 -10.93 -13.26
CA HIS A 90 -11.84 -9.52 -13.61
C HIS A 90 -11.16 -9.14 -14.93
N LYS A 91 -11.95 -8.94 -15.97
CA LYS A 91 -11.49 -8.38 -17.25
C LYS A 91 -11.81 -6.88 -17.30
N ASN A 92 -10.78 -6.06 -17.26
CA ASN A 92 -10.90 -4.63 -17.55
C ASN A 92 -11.21 -4.40 -19.02
N GLY A 93 -11.97 -3.35 -19.36
CA GLY A 93 -12.01 -2.85 -20.70
C GLY A 93 -10.61 -2.47 -21.18
N ARG A 94 -10.25 -2.74 -22.44
CA ARG A 94 -8.89 -2.54 -22.96
C ARG A 94 -8.32 -1.13 -22.69
N LEU A 95 -9.15 -0.09 -22.89
CA LEU A 95 -8.71 1.29 -22.70
C LEU A 95 -8.42 1.63 -21.22
N ALA A 96 -9.31 1.25 -20.30
CA ALA A 96 -9.10 1.44 -18.86
C ALA A 96 -7.88 0.67 -18.36
N ALA A 97 -7.67 -0.56 -18.86
CA ALA A 97 -6.51 -1.36 -18.52
C ALA A 97 -5.18 -0.73 -19.00
N CYS A 98 -5.17 -0.07 -20.16
CA CYS A 98 -3.99 0.65 -20.65
C CYS A 98 -3.70 1.90 -19.81
N ALA A 99 -4.70 2.73 -19.53
CA ALA A 99 -4.54 3.97 -18.75
C ALA A 99 -4.02 3.68 -17.34
N VAL A 100 -4.55 2.64 -16.69
CA VAL A 100 -4.15 2.22 -15.34
C VAL A 100 -2.72 1.71 -15.28
N LYS A 101 -2.23 1.06 -16.33
CA LYS A 101 -0.83 0.61 -16.41
C LYS A 101 0.11 1.73 -16.83
N ALA A 102 -0.36 2.71 -17.58
CA ALA A 102 0.45 3.85 -17.98
C ALA A 102 0.82 4.74 -16.79
N PHE A 103 -0.06 4.90 -15.80
CA PHE A 103 0.18 5.76 -14.64
C PHE A 103 1.45 5.38 -13.87
N PRO A 104 1.67 4.13 -13.38
CA PRO A 104 2.91 3.77 -12.69
C PRO A 104 4.16 3.91 -13.58
N VAL A 105 4.04 3.68 -14.88
CA VAL A 105 5.16 3.86 -15.82
C VAL A 105 5.54 5.32 -15.96
N LEU A 106 4.55 6.23 -16.08
CA LEU A 106 4.79 7.67 -16.14
C LEU A 106 5.41 8.18 -14.84
N MET A 107 4.92 7.69 -13.69
CA MET A 107 5.50 8.04 -12.38
C MET A 107 6.93 7.52 -12.24
N ALA A 108 7.23 6.31 -12.71
CA ALA A 108 8.60 5.81 -12.71
C ALA A 108 9.54 6.67 -13.55
N LEU A 109 9.11 7.07 -14.76
CA LEU A 109 9.88 8.00 -15.60
C LEU A 109 10.12 9.35 -14.92
N PHE A 110 9.12 9.86 -14.22
CA PHE A 110 9.24 11.08 -13.44
C PHE A 110 10.28 10.92 -12.31
N TYR A 111 10.20 9.85 -11.52
CA TYR A 111 11.10 9.61 -10.39
C TYR A 111 12.53 9.22 -10.77
N MET A 112 12.81 8.84 -12.03
CA MET A 112 14.18 8.61 -12.49
C MET A 112 15.12 9.82 -12.34
N GLN A 113 14.57 11.01 -12.10
CA GLN A 113 15.35 12.21 -11.86
C GLN A 113 15.87 12.32 -10.41
N TRP A 114 15.26 11.59 -9.46
CA TRP A 114 15.57 11.70 -8.02
C TRP A 114 16.00 10.39 -7.37
N GLY A 115 15.66 9.25 -7.93
CA GLY A 115 15.89 7.95 -7.31
C GLY A 115 16.65 6.96 -8.17
N GLU A 116 16.91 5.78 -7.62
CA GLU A 116 17.57 4.70 -8.33
C GLU A 116 16.66 4.13 -9.44
N ILE A 117 17.18 4.02 -10.65
CA ILE A 117 16.42 3.56 -11.83
C ILE A 117 15.82 2.17 -11.60
N LEU A 118 16.60 1.24 -11.04
CA LEU A 118 16.15 -0.13 -10.81
C LEU A 118 15.00 -0.19 -9.80
N SER A 119 15.12 0.54 -8.71
CA SER A 119 14.08 0.65 -7.68
C SER A 119 12.78 1.20 -8.27
N ASN A 120 12.85 2.27 -9.04
CA ASN A 120 11.69 2.87 -9.71
C ASN A 120 11.01 1.91 -10.71
N ILE A 121 11.79 1.10 -11.44
CA ILE A 121 11.24 0.10 -12.37
C ILE A 121 10.51 -1.01 -11.61
N ILE A 122 11.12 -1.55 -10.54
CA ILE A 122 10.52 -2.63 -9.74
C ILE A 122 9.21 -2.12 -9.09
N TYR A 123 9.25 -0.92 -8.51
CA TYR A 123 8.08 -0.29 -7.92
C TYR A 123 6.95 -0.11 -8.93
N ALA A 124 7.25 0.42 -10.11
CA ALA A 124 6.26 0.61 -11.18
C ALA A 124 5.63 -0.71 -11.64
N LEU A 125 6.39 -1.79 -11.73
CA LEU A 125 5.88 -3.11 -12.08
C LEU A 125 4.90 -3.63 -11.01
N ILE A 126 5.27 -3.57 -9.73
CA ILE A 126 4.45 -4.04 -8.62
C ILE A 126 3.16 -3.20 -8.52
N MET A 127 3.29 -1.87 -8.57
CA MET A 127 2.14 -0.96 -8.53
C MET A 127 1.24 -1.10 -9.75
N GLY A 128 1.82 -1.34 -10.94
CA GLY A 128 1.06 -1.63 -12.16
C GLY A 128 0.19 -2.87 -12.05
N LEU A 129 0.72 -3.94 -11.45
CA LEU A 129 -0.05 -5.16 -11.14
C LEU A 129 -1.17 -4.86 -10.14
N LEU A 130 -0.84 -4.16 -9.06
CA LEU A 130 -1.78 -3.83 -7.98
C LEU A 130 -2.90 -2.92 -8.48
N PHE A 131 -2.61 -1.82 -9.17
CA PHE A 131 -3.61 -0.92 -9.76
C PHE A 131 -4.49 -1.62 -10.79
N SER A 132 -3.89 -2.44 -11.66
CA SER A 132 -4.66 -3.22 -12.63
C SER A 132 -5.67 -4.14 -11.97
N ARG A 133 -5.30 -4.72 -10.82
CA ARG A 133 -6.19 -5.61 -10.07
C ARG A 133 -7.29 -4.84 -9.34
N ILE A 134 -6.93 -3.77 -8.62
CA ILE A 134 -7.87 -2.90 -7.90
C ILE A 134 -8.93 -2.34 -8.85
N THR A 135 -8.51 -1.75 -9.96
CA THR A 135 -9.44 -1.16 -10.94
C THR A 135 -10.29 -2.21 -11.62
N GLY A 136 -9.76 -3.41 -11.86
CA GLY A 136 -10.54 -4.54 -12.36
C GLY A 136 -11.72 -4.90 -11.46
N VAL A 137 -11.54 -4.81 -10.15
CA VAL A 137 -12.61 -5.03 -9.18
C VAL A 137 -13.56 -3.85 -9.10
N LEU A 138 -13.04 -2.63 -8.98
CA LEU A 138 -13.85 -1.43 -8.75
C LEU A 138 -14.73 -1.07 -9.95
N PHE A 139 -14.21 -1.21 -11.18
CA PHE A 139 -14.89 -0.84 -12.42
C PHE A 139 -15.48 -2.04 -13.18
N SER A 140 -15.59 -3.21 -12.55
CA SER A 140 -16.26 -4.36 -13.16
C SER A 140 -17.74 -4.08 -13.39
N LYS A 141 -18.19 -4.23 -14.64
CA LYS A 141 -19.61 -4.06 -15.04
C LYS A 141 -20.53 -5.12 -14.43
N THR A 142 -19.99 -6.26 -14.05
CA THR A 142 -20.71 -7.32 -13.36
C THR A 142 -20.79 -7.01 -11.87
N GLY A 143 -21.65 -6.09 -11.48
CA GLY A 143 -21.82 -5.59 -10.11
C GLY A 143 -22.09 -6.64 -9.01
N LYS A 144 -21.97 -7.93 -9.33
CA LYS A 144 -22.15 -9.08 -8.43
C LYS A 144 -20.87 -9.86 -8.16
N THR A 145 -19.75 -9.56 -8.81
CA THR A 145 -18.51 -10.32 -8.63
C THR A 145 -17.55 -9.60 -7.67
N GLY A 146 -17.62 -9.95 -6.44
CA GLY A 146 -16.80 -9.41 -5.37
C GLY A 146 -17.69 -8.63 -4.41
N GLY A 147 -18.11 -9.28 -3.36
CA GLY A 147 -19.01 -8.72 -2.36
C GLY A 147 -18.52 -7.36 -1.81
N ARG A 148 -19.36 -6.68 -1.05
CA ARG A 148 -19.09 -5.39 -0.41
C ARG A 148 -17.70 -5.33 0.25
N ARG A 149 -17.26 -6.43 0.84
CA ARG A 149 -15.95 -6.62 1.48
C ARG A 149 -14.78 -6.38 0.51
N LEU A 150 -14.78 -7.03 -0.66
CA LEU A 150 -13.71 -6.87 -1.65
C LEU A 150 -13.66 -5.46 -2.22
N ARG A 151 -14.81 -4.83 -2.43
CA ARG A 151 -14.87 -3.43 -2.90
C ARG A 151 -14.28 -2.46 -1.89
N TRP A 152 -14.59 -2.62 -0.59
CA TRP A 152 -13.98 -1.82 0.47
C TRP A 152 -12.47 -2.04 0.55
N LEU A 153 -12.00 -3.29 0.48
CA LEU A 153 -10.59 -3.62 0.44
C LEU A 153 -9.88 -2.94 -0.74
N CYS A 154 -10.45 -3.03 -1.94
CA CYS A 154 -9.89 -2.38 -3.12
C CYS A 154 -9.94 -0.85 -3.06
N LEU A 155 -10.99 -0.26 -2.47
CA LEU A 155 -11.08 1.19 -2.29
C LEU A 155 -9.99 1.68 -1.32
N THR A 156 -9.83 1.02 -0.18
CA THR A 156 -8.78 1.33 0.79
C THR A 156 -7.40 1.20 0.15
N ALA A 157 -7.16 0.11 -0.60
CA ALA A 157 -5.90 -0.10 -1.31
C ALA A 157 -5.64 0.97 -2.39
N MET A 158 -6.68 1.44 -3.08
CA MET A 158 -6.55 2.53 -4.06
C MET A 158 -6.13 3.82 -3.38
N ILE A 159 -6.81 4.20 -2.29
CA ILE A 159 -6.49 5.43 -1.53
C ILE A 159 -5.06 5.34 -1.00
N PHE A 160 -4.68 4.20 -0.40
CA PHE A 160 -3.35 3.95 0.11
C PHE A 160 -2.28 4.12 -0.97
N CYS A 161 -2.43 3.47 -2.13
CA CYS A 161 -1.46 3.58 -3.22
C CYS A 161 -1.37 5.00 -3.82
N LEU A 162 -2.48 5.73 -3.87
CA LEU A 162 -2.47 7.12 -4.35
C LEU A 162 -1.80 8.05 -3.35
N ALA A 163 -2.04 7.87 -2.04
CA ALA A 163 -1.36 8.61 -0.98
C ALA A 163 0.16 8.34 -1.01
N GLU A 164 0.57 7.09 -1.23
CA GLU A 164 1.97 6.72 -1.42
C GLU A 164 2.64 7.47 -2.58
N TYR A 165 2.00 7.51 -3.76
CA TYR A 165 2.51 8.30 -4.88
C TYR A 165 2.55 9.80 -4.58
N ALA A 166 1.56 10.33 -3.86
CA ALA A 166 1.53 11.72 -3.46
C ALA A 166 2.67 12.03 -2.47
N SER A 167 2.88 11.20 -1.46
CA SER A 167 3.98 11.29 -0.50
C SER A 167 5.35 11.25 -1.20
N TRP A 168 5.58 10.29 -2.10
CA TRP A 168 6.83 10.22 -2.89
C TRP A 168 7.02 11.44 -3.79
N THR A 169 5.95 11.94 -4.42
CA THR A 169 6.03 13.16 -5.23
C THR A 169 6.39 14.36 -4.38
N SER A 170 5.76 14.50 -3.21
CA SER A 170 6.04 15.60 -2.28
C SER A 170 7.47 15.54 -1.75
N SER A 171 8.00 14.33 -1.49
CA SER A 171 9.38 14.15 -1.02
C SER A 171 10.43 14.56 -2.05
N CYS A 172 10.14 14.48 -3.35
CA CYS A 172 11.04 14.98 -4.40
C CYS A 172 11.27 16.49 -4.33
N PHE A 173 10.41 17.23 -3.64
CA PHE A 173 10.44 18.71 -3.53
C PHE A 173 10.54 19.15 -2.07
N TRP A 174 11.35 18.47 -1.28
CA TRP A 174 11.49 18.69 0.17
C TRP A 174 11.85 20.12 0.56
N ASP A 175 12.59 20.82 -0.28
CA ASP A 175 13.00 22.21 -0.06
C ASP A 175 11.84 23.22 -0.15
N VAL A 176 10.69 22.79 -0.67
CA VAL A 176 9.48 23.62 -0.78
C VAL A 176 8.59 23.38 0.44
N ASP A 177 8.51 24.32 1.35
CA ASP A 177 7.76 24.20 2.61
C ASP A 177 6.31 23.67 2.43
N ALA A 178 5.60 24.19 1.43
CA ALA A 178 4.23 23.77 1.16
C ALA A 178 4.14 22.26 0.81
N LEU A 179 5.10 21.74 0.04
CA LEU A 179 5.13 20.32 -0.37
C LEU A 179 5.61 19.41 0.77
N ARG A 180 6.48 19.92 1.66
CA ARG A 180 6.84 19.21 2.88
C ARG A 180 5.63 19.01 3.81
N TYR A 181 4.76 20.00 3.96
CA TYR A 181 3.50 19.82 4.71
C TYR A 181 2.54 18.85 4.01
N THR A 182 2.50 18.85 2.68
CA THR A 182 1.71 17.87 1.91
C THR A 182 2.21 16.45 2.16
N TYR A 183 3.53 16.24 2.19
CA TYR A 183 4.14 14.95 2.53
C TYR A 183 3.60 14.40 3.85
N TYR A 184 3.62 15.19 4.92
CA TYR A 184 3.09 14.75 6.22
C TYR A 184 1.59 14.45 6.19
N ALA A 185 0.81 15.20 5.41
CA ALA A 185 -0.62 14.93 5.27
C ALA A 185 -0.88 13.61 4.53
N ASP A 186 -0.10 13.32 3.48
CA ASP A 186 -0.19 12.10 2.70
C ASP A 186 0.22 10.87 3.52
N ASP A 187 1.29 10.99 4.32
CA ASP A 187 1.77 9.92 5.20
C ASP A 187 0.78 9.63 6.33
N LEU A 188 0.19 10.67 6.91
CA LEU A 188 -0.90 10.51 7.87
C LEU A 188 -2.12 9.82 7.24
N LEU A 189 -2.46 10.14 5.99
CA LEU A 189 -3.54 9.47 5.25
C LEU A 189 -3.23 7.99 5.03
N MET A 190 -2.00 7.63 4.68
CA MET A 190 -1.56 6.24 4.59
C MET A 190 -1.67 5.52 5.92
N THR A 191 -1.21 6.16 7.00
CA THR A 191 -1.31 5.65 8.36
C THR A 191 -2.76 5.35 8.75
N LEU A 192 -3.70 6.23 8.41
CA LEU A 192 -5.13 6.00 8.61
C LEU A 192 -5.69 4.84 7.77
N CYS A 193 -5.11 4.54 6.61
CA CYS A 193 -5.55 3.41 5.79
C CYS A 193 -5.30 2.04 6.46
N PHE A 194 -4.27 1.89 7.29
CA PHE A 194 -3.93 0.60 7.90
C PHE A 194 -5.09 -0.03 8.68
N PRO A 195 -5.75 0.62 9.65
CA PRO A 195 -6.88 0.01 10.35
C PRO A 195 -8.08 -0.28 9.44
N PHE A 196 -8.25 0.48 8.33
CA PHE A 196 -9.34 0.23 7.39
C PHE A 196 -9.19 -1.08 6.61
N PHE A 197 -7.98 -1.58 6.36
CA PHE A 197 -7.79 -2.91 5.78
C PHE A 197 -8.34 -4.02 6.69
N ILE A 198 -8.15 -3.90 8.02
CA ILE A 198 -8.72 -4.84 8.98
C ILE A 198 -10.25 -4.75 8.98
N ALA A 199 -10.78 -3.52 8.98
CA ALA A 199 -12.22 -3.30 8.94
C ALA A 199 -12.85 -3.86 7.65
N ALA A 200 -12.19 -3.67 6.50
CA ALA A 200 -12.62 -4.20 5.22
C ALA A 200 -12.70 -5.74 5.23
N LEU A 201 -11.72 -6.43 5.83
CA LEU A 201 -11.74 -7.89 5.96
C LEU A 201 -12.78 -8.42 6.96
N LYS A 202 -13.19 -7.60 7.93
CA LYS A 202 -14.25 -7.96 8.90
C LYS A 202 -15.65 -7.66 8.40
N ALA A 203 -15.80 -6.85 7.35
CA ALA A 203 -17.11 -6.56 6.77
C ALA A 203 -17.80 -7.86 6.35
N ALA A 204 -19.07 -8.00 6.71
CA ALA A 204 -19.84 -9.19 6.37
C ALA A 204 -19.85 -9.43 4.85
N PRO A 205 -19.74 -10.68 4.38
CA PRO A 205 -19.99 -11.01 2.99
C PRO A 205 -21.39 -10.47 2.62
N GLY A 206 -21.48 -9.78 1.50
CA GLY A 206 -22.79 -9.30 1.04
C GLY A 206 -23.73 -10.48 0.75
N GLU A 207 -25.04 -10.26 0.80
CA GLU A 207 -26.08 -11.29 0.53
C GLU A 207 -25.90 -12.03 -0.82
N ALA A 208 -24.97 -11.63 -1.66
CA ALA A 208 -24.65 -12.28 -2.94
C ALA A 208 -23.67 -13.48 -2.78
N ASP A 209 -23.13 -13.71 -1.59
CA ASP A 209 -22.17 -14.78 -1.29
C ASP A 209 -22.79 -15.92 -0.45
N ALA A 210 -24.10 -15.88 -0.20
CA ALA A 210 -24.89 -16.90 0.48
C ALA A 210 -25.54 -17.90 -0.50
#